data_5e0fb4384aa83eb92b67b834bf16f619
#
_entry.id   5e0fb4384aa83eb92b67b834bf16f619
#
_cell.length_a   1.000
_cell.length_b   1.000
_cell.length_c   1.000
_cell.angle_alpha   90.00
_cell.angle_beta   90.00
_cell.angle_gamma   90.00
#
_symmetry.space_group_name_H-M   'P 1'
#
loop_
_entity.id
_entity.type
_entity.pdbx_description
1 polymer ?
#
loop_
_entity_poly.entity_id
_entity_poly.type
_entity_poly.pdbx_seq_one_letter_code
_entity_poly.pdbx_strand_id
1 'polypeptide(L)'
;EVYVRGIEYVRPLDICFAKDLGYVVKLLCIVRQHEDGSIEIRTQPSFIPKTNILASVNDVFNAVAIRGDGFGDALFYGRGAGQDPTASSVVSDLVDAGRSLRQAPKGGIQGFLPYRKKGTLKPIDDTETAYYVRFPVTDRPGVVADIASLLAKAGIGISGTHSSVNPDEPDAAFVDM
;
A
#
# COMPACT_ATOMS: atom_id res chain seq x y z
N GLU A 1 -1.59 -2.10 -17.53
CA GLU A 1 -2.01 -0.87 -16.85
C GLU A 1 -1.66 -0.99 -15.37
N VAL A 2 -1.20 0.12 -14.76
CA VAL A 2 -0.90 0.14 -13.32
C VAL A 2 -2.21 0.15 -12.54
N TYR A 3 -2.34 -0.74 -11.55
CA TYR A 3 -3.53 -0.77 -10.71
C TYR A 3 -3.51 0.38 -9.70
N VAL A 4 -4.57 1.19 -9.69
CA VAL A 4 -4.71 2.33 -8.78
C VAL A 4 -6.08 2.33 -8.12
N ARG A 5 -6.10 2.36 -6.78
CA ARG A 5 -7.28 2.58 -5.96
C ARG A 5 -6.96 3.60 -4.88
N GLY A 6 -7.81 4.61 -4.75
CA GLY A 6 -7.70 5.60 -3.69
C GLY A 6 -8.38 5.16 -2.38
N ILE A 7 -8.53 6.11 -1.47
CA ILE A 7 -9.09 5.87 -0.13
C ILE A 7 -10.62 6.05 -0.05
N GLU A 8 -11.28 6.35 -1.15
CA GLU A 8 -12.71 6.72 -1.22
C GLU A 8 -13.64 5.59 -0.78
N TYR A 9 -13.16 4.36 -0.80
CA TYR A 9 -13.91 3.19 -0.35
C TYR A 9 -13.57 2.75 1.08
N VAL A 10 -12.58 3.39 1.71
CA VAL A 10 -12.21 3.10 3.10
C VAL A 10 -13.17 3.83 4.03
N ARG A 11 -13.89 3.09 4.83
CA ARG A 11 -14.82 3.62 5.80
C ARG A 11 -14.15 3.77 7.18
N PRO A 12 -14.62 4.65 8.05
CA PRO A 12 -14.14 4.74 9.43
C PRO A 12 -14.15 3.39 10.17
N LEU A 13 -15.16 2.57 9.90
CA LEU A 13 -15.28 1.23 10.46
C LEU A 13 -14.13 0.30 10.07
N ASP A 14 -13.64 0.38 8.81
CA ASP A 14 -12.48 -0.42 8.36
C ASP A 14 -11.21 -0.03 9.14
N ILE A 15 -11.06 1.25 9.46
CA ILE A 15 -9.93 1.74 10.25
C ILE A 15 -10.01 1.23 11.69
N CYS A 16 -11.21 1.19 12.29
CA CYS A 16 -11.43 0.62 13.60
C CYS A 16 -11.07 -0.86 13.63
N PHE A 17 -11.59 -1.64 12.69
CA PHE A 17 -11.28 -3.08 12.61
C PHE A 17 -9.81 -3.36 12.34
N ALA A 18 -9.17 -2.58 11.45
CA ALA A 18 -7.71 -2.69 11.27
C ALA A 18 -6.99 -2.54 12.60
N LYS A 19 -7.38 -1.54 13.40
CA LYS A 19 -6.77 -1.27 14.72
C LYS A 19 -6.96 -2.44 15.69
N ASP A 20 -8.15 -3.05 15.71
CA ASP A 20 -8.48 -4.16 16.59
C ASP A 20 -7.73 -5.44 16.19
N LEU A 21 -7.53 -5.64 14.89
CA LEU A 21 -6.72 -6.72 14.34
C LEU A 21 -5.20 -6.48 14.41
N GLY A 22 -4.75 -5.34 14.99
CA GLY A 22 -3.33 -5.02 15.13
C GLY A 22 -2.68 -4.40 13.88
N TYR A 23 -3.48 -3.84 13.00
CA TYR A 23 -3.04 -3.18 11.76
C TYR A 23 -3.29 -1.68 11.79
N VAL A 24 -2.71 -0.99 10.82
CA VAL A 24 -3.06 0.38 10.42
C VAL A 24 -3.34 0.39 8.92
N VAL A 25 -4.22 1.28 8.49
CA VAL A 25 -4.51 1.48 7.06
C VAL A 25 -3.59 2.57 6.52
N LYS A 26 -2.84 2.26 5.49
CA LYS A 26 -2.00 3.23 4.76
C LYS A 26 -2.24 3.12 3.26
N LEU A 27 -2.23 4.25 2.57
CA LEU A 27 -2.19 4.26 1.11
C LEU A 27 -0.74 4.00 0.68
N LEU A 28 -0.51 2.85 0.06
CA LEU A 28 0.82 2.44 -0.37
C LEU A 28 0.91 2.36 -1.89
N CYS A 29 2.00 2.87 -2.44
CA CYS A 29 2.48 2.53 -3.77
C CYS A 29 3.48 1.38 -3.61
N ILE A 30 3.17 0.23 -4.16
CA ILE A 30 3.97 -0.99 -4.04
C ILE A 30 4.55 -1.31 -5.41
N VAL A 31 5.87 -1.46 -5.46
CA VAL A 31 6.59 -1.93 -6.64
C VAL A 31 7.37 -3.17 -6.23
N ARG A 32 7.15 -4.28 -6.91
CA ARG A 32 7.82 -5.55 -6.64
C ARG A 32 8.28 -6.19 -7.95
N GLN A 33 9.53 -6.60 -8.00
CA GLN A 33 10.04 -7.46 -9.05
C GLN A 33 9.89 -8.92 -8.63
N HIS A 34 9.34 -9.75 -9.52
CA HIS A 34 9.18 -11.18 -9.34
C HIS A 34 10.36 -11.95 -9.94
N GLU A 35 10.52 -13.22 -9.57
CA GLU A 35 11.62 -14.09 -10.05
C GLU A 35 11.55 -14.31 -11.56
N ASP A 36 10.37 -14.29 -12.16
CA ASP A 36 10.14 -14.37 -13.61
C ASP A 36 10.54 -13.10 -14.37
N GLY A 37 10.97 -12.04 -13.64
CA GLY A 37 11.33 -10.74 -14.18
C GLY A 37 10.13 -9.82 -14.43
N SER A 38 8.90 -10.25 -14.13
CA SER A 38 7.74 -9.38 -14.17
C SER A 38 7.77 -8.35 -13.03
N ILE A 39 7.08 -7.24 -13.25
CA ILE A 39 7.03 -6.12 -12.29
C ILE A 39 5.58 -5.90 -11.89
N GLU A 40 5.30 -6.03 -10.62
CA GLU A 40 4.04 -5.64 -10.01
C GLU A 40 4.12 -4.16 -9.62
N ILE A 41 3.13 -3.36 -10.05
CA ILE A 41 2.99 -1.95 -9.65
C ILE A 41 1.54 -1.71 -9.28
N ARG A 42 1.30 -1.31 -8.03
CA ARG A 42 -0.05 -0.98 -7.56
C ARG A 42 -0.04 0.12 -6.51
N THR A 43 -1.08 0.93 -6.51
CA THR A 43 -1.36 1.93 -5.47
C THR A 43 -2.72 1.63 -4.89
N GLN A 44 -2.77 1.33 -3.59
CA GLN A 44 -4.03 1.00 -2.92
C GLN A 44 -3.93 1.19 -1.41
N PRO A 45 -5.08 1.39 -0.71
CA PRO A 45 -5.14 1.24 0.73
C PRO A 45 -4.71 -0.17 1.13
N SER A 46 -3.83 -0.25 2.11
CA SER A 46 -3.26 -1.52 2.58
C SER A 46 -3.29 -1.58 4.09
N PHE A 47 -3.66 -2.74 4.63
CA PHE A 47 -3.50 -3.04 6.04
C PHE A 47 -2.05 -3.46 6.28
N ILE A 48 -1.33 -2.71 7.11
CA ILE A 48 0.03 -3.04 7.49
C ILE A 48 0.13 -3.27 9.00
N PRO A 49 0.86 -4.29 9.45
CA PRO A 49 1.01 -4.55 10.88
C PRO A 49 1.55 -3.34 11.61
N LYS A 50 1.09 -3.10 12.83
CA LYS A 50 1.60 -1.99 13.68
C LYS A 50 3.11 -2.09 13.96
N THR A 51 3.68 -3.28 13.83
CA THR A 51 5.12 -3.54 13.96
C THR A 51 5.94 -3.12 12.74
N ASN A 52 5.28 -2.87 11.61
CA ASN A 52 5.96 -2.41 10.39
C ASN A 52 6.38 -0.94 10.56
N ILE A 53 7.59 -0.60 10.15
CA ILE A 53 8.13 0.75 10.28
C ILE A 53 7.29 1.81 9.56
N LEU A 54 6.66 1.46 8.43
CA LEU A 54 5.76 2.35 7.69
C LEU A 54 4.48 2.68 8.45
N ALA A 55 4.10 1.88 9.45
CA ALA A 55 2.94 2.14 10.29
C ALA A 55 3.07 3.43 11.11
N SER A 56 4.30 3.81 11.46
CA SER A 56 4.62 5.00 12.26
C SER A 56 4.75 6.29 11.44
N VAL A 57 4.68 6.21 10.11
CA VAL A 57 4.74 7.38 9.23
C VAL A 57 3.40 8.09 9.23
N ASN A 58 3.31 9.26 9.85
CA ASN A 58 2.06 10.00 10.03
C ASN A 58 2.23 11.48 9.66
N ASP A 59 1.12 12.20 9.60
CA ASP A 59 1.02 13.64 9.39
C ASP A 59 1.69 14.10 8.09
N VAL A 60 2.63 15.03 8.19
CA VAL A 60 3.35 15.63 7.06
C VAL A 60 4.51 14.78 6.54
N PHE A 61 4.76 13.64 7.18
CA PHE A 61 5.87 12.78 6.83
C PHE A 61 5.51 11.76 5.76
N ASN A 62 6.46 11.50 4.89
CA ASN A 62 6.43 10.44 3.90
C ASN A 62 7.62 9.52 4.08
N ALA A 63 7.48 8.29 3.61
CA ALA A 63 8.58 7.34 3.60
C ALA A 63 8.57 6.49 2.33
N VAL A 64 9.77 6.09 1.92
CA VAL A 64 10.00 5.09 0.87
C VAL A 64 10.84 3.98 1.48
N ALA A 65 10.26 2.80 1.61
CA ALA A 65 10.97 1.60 2.04
C ALA A 65 11.45 0.83 0.79
N ILE A 66 12.71 0.46 0.76
CA ILE A 66 13.31 -0.27 -0.35
C ILE A 66 13.99 -1.51 0.23
N ARG A 67 13.79 -2.66 -0.43
CA ARG A 67 14.54 -3.89 -0.15
C ARG A 67 15.37 -4.25 -1.36
N GLY A 68 16.66 -4.41 -1.16
CA GLY A 68 17.60 -4.80 -2.22
C GLY A 68 18.49 -5.95 -1.79
N ASP A 69 18.89 -6.78 -2.76
CA ASP A 69 19.67 -7.99 -2.50
C ASP A 69 21.03 -7.70 -1.85
N GLY A 70 21.67 -6.59 -2.24
CA GLY A 70 23.01 -6.25 -1.77
C GLY A 70 23.06 -5.44 -0.48
N PHE A 71 22.02 -4.66 -0.16
CA PHE A 71 22.01 -3.75 1.01
C PHE A 71 20.90 -4.05 2.02
N GLY A 72 20.00 -5.01 1.72
CA GLY A 72 18.89 -5.36 2.58
C GLY A 72 17.80 -4.29 2.60
N ASP A 73 17.26 -3.98 3.78
CA ASP A 73 16.19 -3.01 3.97
C ASP A 73 16.76 -1.60 4.18
N ALA A 74 16.23 -0.63 3.43
CA ALA A 74 16.52 0.79 3.58
C ALA A 74 15.21 1.58 3.67
N LEU A 75 15.23 2.67 4.45
CA LEU A 75 14.11 3.58 4.63
C LEU A 75 14.56 5.01 4.38
N PHE A 76 13.88 5.68 3.46
CA PHE A 76 13.97 7.11 3.28
C PHE A 76 12.75 7.75 3.93
N TYR A 77 12.98 8.67 4.86
CA TYR A 77 11.92 9.29 5.65
C TYR A 77 12.16 10.80 5.73
N GLY A 78 11.12 11.58 5.52
CA GLY A 78 11.22 13.03 5.57
C GLY A 78 9.87 13.72 5.46
N ARG A 79 9.89 15.04 5.60
CA ARG A 79 8.70 15.87 5.38
C ARG A 79 8.42 15.96 3.88
N GLY A 80 7.26 15.47 3.45
CA GLY A 80 6.78 15.58 2.07
C GLY A 80 5.88 16.80 1.86
N ALA A 81 5.21 17.26 2.92
CA ALA A 81 4.33 18.41 2.90
C ALA A 81 4.84 19.53 3.80
N GLY A 82 4.40 20.76 3.51
CA GLY A 82 4.74 21.99 4.23
C GLY A 82 5.40 23.02 3.31
N GLN A 83 5.20 24.29 3.61
CA GLN A 83 5.70 25.40 2.79
C GLN A 83 7.23 25.35 2.65
N ASP A 84 7.95 25.31 3.77
CA ASP A 84 9.41 25.36 3.77
C ASP A 84 10.07 24.09 3.19
N PRO A 85 9.65 22.86 3.53
CA PRO A 85 10.20 21.67 2.89
C PRO A 85 9.99 21.63 1.38
N THR A 86 8.80 22.04 0.91
CA THR A 86 8.49 22.07 -0.53
C THR A 86 9.33 23.14 -1.23
N ALA A 87 9.41 24.35 -0.68
CA ALA A 87 10.22 25.42 -1.24
C ALA A 87 11.72 25.05 -1.30
N SER A 88 12.24 24.44 -0.24
CA SER A 88 13.62 23.95 -0.19
C SER A 88 13.92 22.94 -1.30
N SER A 89 13.02 21.97 -1.50
CA SER A 89 13.17 20.96 -2.56
C SER A 89 13.17 21.59 -3.95
N VAL A 90 12.21 22.48 -4.22
CA VAL A 90 12.12 23.17 -5.52
C VAL A 90 13.39 24.00 -5.80
N VAL A 91 13.89 24.75 -4.80
CA VAL A 91 15.12 25.53 -4.97
C VAL A 91 16.32 24.63 -5.20
N SER A 92 16.42 23.50 -4.48
CA SER A 92 17.49 22.51 -4.68
C SER A 92 17.49 21.96 -6.10
N ASP A 93 16.32 21.57 -6.61
CA ASP A 93 16.17 21.04 -7.97
C ASP A 93 16.54 22.09 -9.03
N LEU A 94 16.17 23.35 -8.83
CA LEU A 94 16.55 24.44 -9.72
C LEU A 94 18.07 24.66 -9.74
N VAL A 95 18.72 24.61 -8.58
CA VAL A 95 20.18 24.74 -8.49
C VAL A 95 20.88 23.58 -9.20
N ASP A 96 20.40 22.35 -8.99
CA ASP A 96 20.99 21.15 -9.61
C ASP A 96 20.76 21.13 -11.13
N ALA A 97 19.60 21.56 -11.60
CA ALA A 97 19.35 21.75 -13.02
C ALA A 97 20.30 22.83 -13.63
N GLY A 98 20.47 23.97 -12.96
CA GLY A 98 21.38 25.00 -13.37
C GLY A 98 22.86 24.57 -13.43
N ARG A 99 23.29 23.79 -12.43
CA ARG A 99 24.64 23.18 -12.44
C ARG A 99 24.81 22.21 -13.60
N SER A 100 23.83 21.33 -13.81
CA SER A 100 23.83 20.34 -14.88
C SER A 100 23.90 21.00 -16.26
N LEU A 101 23.16 22.07 -16.50
CA LEU A 101 23.19 22.83 -17.76
C LEU A 101 24.57 23.47 -18.03
N ARG A 102 25.27 23.90 -16.99
CA ARG A 102 26.62 24.49 -17.11
C ARG A 102 27.70 23.44 -17.34
N GLN A 103 27.55 22.25 -16.80
CA GLN A 103 28.58 21.20 -16.81
C GLN A 103 28.38 20.17 -17.92
N ALA A 104 27.20 20.11 -18.52
CA ALA A 104 26.89 19.12 -19.56
C ALA A 104 27.59 19.49 -20.88
N PRO A 105 28.61 18.75 -21.33
CA PRO A 105 29.07 18.84 -22.70
C PRO A 105 28.00 18.20 -23.57
N LYS A 106 27.29 19.00 -24.37
CA LYS A 106 26.39 18.59 -25.46
C LYS A 106 25.70 17.22 -25.27
N GLY A 107 24.87 17.04 -24.24
CA GLY A 107 24.26 15.74 -24.03
C GLY A 107 23.17 15.65 -22.98
N GLY A 108 22.77 16.75 -22.37
CA GLY A 108 21.66 16.77 -21.42
C GLY A 108 22.05 16.39 -19.99
N ILE A 109 21.08 16.56 -19.10
CA ILE A 109 21.16 16.19 -17.69
C ILE A 109 21.39 14.67 -17.61
N GLN A 110 22.45 14.25 -16.89
CA GLN A 110 22.62 12.84 -16.56
C GLN A 110 21.48 12.42 -15.61
N GLY A 111 20.41 11.93 -16.20
CA GLY A 111 19.36 11.26 -15.47
C GLY A 111 19.70 9.82 -15.10
N PHE A 112 18.73 9.07 -14.68
CA PHE A 112 18.88 7.63 -14.48
C PHE A 112 19.35 6.96 -15.78
N LEU A 113 20.27 6.00 -15.66
CA LEU A 113 20.68 5.18 -16.79
C LEU A 113 19.43 4.55 -17.42
N PRO A 114 19.26 4.67 -18.76
CA PRO A 114 18.11 4.09 -19.40
C PRO A 114 18.10 2.58 -19.20
N TYR A 115 17.00 2.06 -18.65
CA TYR A 115 16.80 0.63 -18.56
C TYR A 115 16.77 0.03 -19.97
N ARG A 116 17.71 -0.86 -20.26
CA ARG A 116 17.82 -1.50 -21.57
C ARG A 116 16.80 -2.61 -21.79
N LYS A 117 16.20 -3.14 -20.70
CA LYS A 117 15.17 -4.16 -20.76
C LYS A 117 13.80 -3.55 -20.40
N LYS A 118 12.82 -3.74 -21.26
CA LYS A 118 11.43 -3.47 -20.92
C LYS A 118 10.97 -4.57 -19.97
N GLY A 119 10.54 -4.22 -18.77
CA GLY A 119 9.85 -5.15 -17.87
C GLY A 119 8.42 -5.39 -18.34
N THR A 120 7.89 -6.59 -18.09
CA THR A 120 6.48 -6.90 -18.30
C THR A 120 5.74 -6.57 -17.01
N LEU A 121 4.68 -5.76 -17.11
CA LEU A 121 3.82 -5.51 -15.96
C LEU A 121 2.99 -6.76 -15.64
N LYS A 122 2.98 -7.15 -14.37
CA LYS A 122 2.11 -8.22 -13.88
C LYS A 122 0.70 -7.67 -13.70
N PRO A 123 -0.33 -8.30 -14.29
CA PRO A 123 -1.72 -7.93 -14.04
C PRO A 123 -2.08 -8.05 -12.56
N ILE A 124 -3.02 -7.22 -12.08
CA ILE A 124 -3.45 -7.27 -10.67
C ILE A 124 -4.10 -8.61 -10.33
N ASP A 125 -4.83 -9.20 -11.26
CA ASP A 125 -5.51 -10.48 -11.08
C ASP A 125 -4.55 -11.66 -10.88
N ASP A 126 -3.29 -11.52 -11.33
CA ASP A 126 -2.23 -12.50 -11.14
C ASP A 126 -1.41 -12.24 -9.85
N THR A 127 -1.78 -11.21 -9.08
CA THR A 127 -1.07 -10.82 -7.87
C THR A 127 -1.59 -11.61 -6.66
N GLU A 128 -0.70 -12.35 -6.03
CA GLU A 128 -1.01 -13.08 -4.81
C GLU A 128 -0.71 -12.21 -3.58
N THR A 129 -1.74 -11.92 -2.78
CA THR A 129 -1.63 -11.10 -1.56
C THR A 129 -2.74 -11.48 -0.57
N ALA A 130 -2.57 -11.12 0.69
CA ALA A 130 -3.64 -11.19 1.67
C ALA A 130 -4.67 -10.07 1.42
N TYR A 131 -5.91 -10.35 1.70
CA TYR A 131 -7.03 -9.43 1.57
C TYR A 131 -7.71 -9.21 2.91
N TYR A 132 -8.19 -7.99 3.11
CA TYR A 132 -9.20 -7.70 4.09
C TYR A 132 -10.56 -7.68 3.40
N VAL A 133 -11.52 -8.41 3.95
CA VAL A 133 -12.88 -8.48 3.40
C VAL A 133 -13.88 -8.26 4.52
N ARG A 134 -14.82 -7.36 4.31
CA ARG A 134 -15.95 -7.15 5.22
C ARG A 134 -17.25 -7.60 4.56
N PHE A 135 -17.97 -8.47 5.24
CA PHE A 135 -19.26 -8.99 4.83
C PHE A 135 -20.35 -8.31 5.67
N PRO A 136 -21.24 -7.49 5.07
CA PRO A 136 -22.49 -7.13 5.73
C PRO A 136 -23.40 -8.37 5.73
N VAL A 137 -23.86 -8.78 6.90
CA VAL A 137 -24.64 -10.00 7.08
C VAL A 137 -25.82 -9.76 8.01
N THR A 138 -26.87 -10.58 7.93
CA THR A 138 -27.92 -10.63 8.94
C THR A 138 -27.35 -11.29 10.20
N ASP A 139 -27.56 -10.68 11.36
CA ASP A 139 -27.11 -11.25 12.63
C ASP A 139 -27.93 -12.50 12.97
N ARG A 140 -27.32 -13.65 12.72
CA ARG A 140 -27.90 -14.97 13.03
C ARG A 140 -26.83 -15.99 13.43
N PRO A 141 -27.18 -16.96 14.27
CA PRO A 141 -26.27 -18.05 14.58
C PRO A 141 -25.81 -18.78 13.33
N GLY A 142 -24.49 -19.07 13.27
CA GLY A 142 -23.88 -19.87 12.21
C GLY A 142 -23.36 -19.08 11.01
N VAL A 143 -23.63 -17.77 10.86
CA VAL A 143 -23.22 -16.98 9.70
C VAL A 143 -21.68 -16.99 9.49
N VAL A 144 -20.91 -16.89 10.57
CA VAL A 144 -19.43 -16.94 10.50
C VAL A 144 -18.98 -18.32 10.03
N ALA A 145 -19.62 -19.39 10.50
CA ALA A 145 -19.31 -20.76 10.09
C ALA A 145 -19.63 -21.00 8.61
N ASP A 146 -20.73 -20.44 8.13
CA ASP A 146 -21.12 -20.54 6.71
C ASP A 146 -20.07 -19.85 5.82
N ILE A 147 -19.65 -18.63 6.17
CA ILE A 147 -18.62 -17.89 5.42
C ILE A 147 -17.29 -18.64 5.45
N ALA A 148 -16.84 -19.06 6.64
CA ALA A 148 -15.60 -19.82 6.80
C ALA A 148 -15.60 -21.13 5.99
N SER A 149 -16.74 -21.80 5.94
CA SER A 149 -16.89 -23.04 5.15
C SER A 149 -16.80 -22.77 3.64
N LEU A 150 -17.36 -21.66 3.16
CA LEU A 150 -17.27 -21.28 1.75
C LEU A 150 -15.82 -20.93 1.36
N LEU A 151 -15.12 -20.16 2.19
CA LEU A 151 -13.73 -19.80 1.95
C LEU A 151 -12.81 -21.04 1.98
N ALA A 152 -13.03 -21.94 2.94
CA ALA A 152 -12.27 -23.18 3.04
C ALA A 152 -12.47 -24.08 1.81
N LYS A 153 -13.71 -24.20 1.29
CA LYS A 153 -13.99 -24.94 0.03
C LYS A 153 -13.30 -24.32 -1.18
N ALA A 154 -13.08 -22.99 -1.18
CA ALA A 154 -12.34 -22.27 -2.20
C ALA A 154 -10.81 -22.32 -1.99
N GLY A 155 -10.32 -23.01 -0.96
CA GLY A 155 -8.89 -23.06 -0.64
C GLY A 155 -8.33 -21.76 -0.05
N ILE A 156 -9.19 -20.86 0.45
CA ILE A 156 -8.79 -19.56 1.01
C ILE A 156 -8.64 -19.72 2.52
N GLY A 157 -7.43 -19.43 3.03
CA GLY A 157 -7.14 -19.41 4.46
C GLY A 157 -7.61 -18.13 5.14
N ILE A 158 -8.05 -18.22 6.39
CA ILE A 158 -8.44 -17.09 7.22
C ILE A 158 -7.35 -16.86 8.26
N SER A 159 -6.76 -15.65 8.27
CA SER A 159 -5.72 -15.26 9.23
C SER A 159 -6.27 -14.64 10.51
N GLY A 160 -7.46 -14.06 10.43
CA GLY A 160 -8.15 -13.44 11.56
C GLY A 160 -9.60 -13.17 11.19
N THR A 161 -10.47 -13.13 12.19
CA THR A 161 -11.87 -12.77 12.02
C THR A 161 -12.32 -11.88 13.18
N HIS A 162 -13.18 -10.95 12.88
CA HIS A 162 -13.85 -10.09 13.85
C HIS A 162 -15.32 -10.01 13.47
N SER A 163 -16.20 -10.00 14.48
CA SER A 163 -17.63 -9.86 14.28
C SER A 163 -18.15 -8.72 15.16
N SER A 164 -18.95 -7.85 14.59
CA SER A 164 -19.57 -6.74 15.31
C SER A 164 -21.00 -6.51 14.82
N VAL A 165 -21.87 -6.06 15.74
CA VAL A 165 -23.23 -5.61 15.39
C VAL A 165 -23.13 -4.29 14.62
N ASN A 166 -23.96 -4.14 13.60
CA ASN A 166 -24.07 -2.87 12.89
C ASN A 166 -24.75 -1.82 13.81
N PRO A 167 -24.07 -0.70 14.14
CA PRO A 167 -24.65 0.29 15.03
C PRO A 167 -25.89 0.98 14.45
N ASP A 168 -26.03 1.01 13.13
CA ASP A 168 -27.13 1.68 12.44
C ASP A 168 -28.32 0.73 12.16
N GLU A 169 -28.11 -0.58 12.22
CA GLU A 169 -29.09 -1.63 11.95
C GLU A 169 -28.93 -2.79 12.94
N PRO A 170 -29.73 -2.86 14.04
CA PRO A 170 -29.56 -3.85 15.10
C PRO A 170 -29.66 -5.32 14.66
N ASP A 171 -30.39 -5.58 13.56
CA ASP A 171 -30.55 -6.93 13.00
C ASP A 171 -29.45 -7.30 11.98
N ALA A 172 -28.49 -6.40 11.75
CA ALA A 172 -27.38 -6.61 10.86
C ALA A 172 -26.06 -6.66 11.63
N ALA A 173 -25.14 -7.46 11.14
CA ALA A 173 -23.80 -7.58 11.67
C ALA A 173 -22.75 -7.44 10.55
N PHE A 174 -21.52 -7.15 10.94
CA PHE A 174 -20.36 -7.23 10.05
C PHE A 174 -19.49 -8.40 10.47
N VAL A 175 -19.04 -9.16 9.49
CA VAL A 175 -18.01 -10.19 9.66
C VAL A 175 -16.82 -9.78 8.84
N ASP A 176 -15.68 -9.56 9.49
CA ASP A 176 -14.42 -9.14 8.90
C ASP A 176 -13.41 -10.29 8.94
N MET A 177 -12.68 -10.49 7.84
CA MET A 177 -11.68 -11.55 7.69
C MET A 177 -10.44 -11.07 6.95
#